data_8bec46a710aebe899a0cf60c0ef45efe
#
_entry.id   8bec46a710aebe899a0cf60c0ef45efe
#
_cell.length_a   1.000
_cell.length_b   1.000
_cell.length_c   1.000
_cell.angle_alpha   90.00
_cell.angle_beta   90.00
_cell.angle_gamma   90.00
#
_symmetry.space_group_name_H-M   'P 1'
#
loop_
_entity.id
_entity.type
_entity.pdbx_description
1 polymer ?
#
loop_
_entity_poly.entity_id
_entity_poly.type
_entity_poly.pdbx_seq_one_letter_code
_entity_poly.pdbx_strand_id
1 'polypeptide(L)'
;MRRLLAFLRDHEPGMVVAWVLSTLGLGVVGLRDYLGDPLFGVSDLLYQSVQLFVLQLQVLPGRTPWTLDVARWSSAAVSFYAVLRAGSVLFASELERLRLRRLSGHVVVCGLGRKGHQLAQDFLSRGERVVIIEKDEENDSLLAARESGALVLPSAAADEAILRQARVAQASLLLAVTGDDGANIETALTARRLVRERAPGRTTPLRVLAHVGDLQLCSLLRASKVLTGPEPVEAQPFNIHEAAARVLLRDNPLDRERMEPGDPRFVHLCVVGFGQMGESVALQAARLTHLANGSRLRVTIVDRKAEERRQRFLGRCPGFTQVADLDVLEGDVEYAEVLSRLEEWGQDPHRLLNIVVCFDDDRRGLACGLTLVERLRGRRVPVRVRMSHEAGMSALVHGSGEGRWNGRISVFGMIDRLCNRESILGETLDLLARTAHTDYLRRKLAEGEVLGARPALREWPELDEFFRESNRQQADHIPVKLRAVGCRSEPTSSGTGGFAFTAEAVELLARMEHDRWCARYLLDGWHKGPRDDEARTHPCLVPWEDLEETYRDNDRAAIRQIPGLLALIGQRIVREREENGEAVRPRLAG
;
A
#
# COMPACT_ATOMS: atom_id res chain seq x y z
N MET A 1 -29.23 -14.70 -3.78
CA MET A 1 -29.01 -15.05 -5.20
C MET A 1 -27.54 -15.48 -5.45
N ARG A 2 -26.49 -14.71 -5.10
CA ARG A 2 -25.06 -15.09 -5.31
C ARG A 2 -24.67 -16.42 -4.62
N ARG A 3 -25.08 -16.66 -3.37
CA ARG A 3 -24.80 -17.93 -2.64
C ARG A 3 -25.46 -19.16 -3.27
N LEU A 4 -26.68 -19.01 -3.81
CA LEU A 4 -27.39 -20.08 -4.50
C LEU A 4 -26.70 -20.43 -5.84
N LEU A 5 -26.24 -19.40 -6.58
CA LEU A 5 -25.50 -19.60 -7.84
C LEU A 5 -24.14 -20.26 -7.61
N ALA A 6 -23.44 -19.91 -6.53
CA ALA A 6 -22.18 -20.57 -6.15
C ALA A 6 -22.42 -22.04 -5.79
N PHE A 7 -23.42 -22.34 -4.94
CA PHE A 7 -23.79 -23.72 -4.59
C PHE A 7 -24.15 -24.55 -5.80
N LEU A 8 -24.92 -23.99 -6.74
CA LEU A 8 -25.28 -24.67 -7.99
C LEU A 8 -24.05 -24.95 -8.85
N ARG A 9 -23.10 -24.04 -8.91
CA ARG A 9 -21.84 -24.20 -9.65
C ARG A 9 -20.95 -25.30 -9.08
N ASP A 10 -20.81 -25.34 -7.75
CA ASP A 10 -19.94 -26.32 -7.08
C ASP A 10 -20.49 -27.76 -7.15
N HIS A 11 -21.82 -27.92 -7.30
CA HIS A 11 -22.50 -29.23 -7.40
C HIS A 11 -22.95 -29.57 -8.83
N GLU A 12 -22.66 -28.72 -9.81
CA GLU A 12 -23.03 -28.87 -11.21
C GLU A 12 -22.71 -30.29 -11.77
N PRO A 13 -21.48 -30.84 -11.61
CA PRO A 13 -21.16 -32.15 -12.14
C PRO A 13 -22.02 -33.26 -11.55
N GLY A 14 -22.25 -33.22 -10.24
CA GLY A 14 -23.10 -34.22 -9.56
C GLY A 14 -24.56 -34.13 -9.99
N MET A 15 -25.09 -32.92 -10.15
CA MET A 15 -26.47 -32.70 -10.62
C MET A 15 -26.67 -33.18 -12.07
N VAL A 16 -25.70 -32.92 -12.94
CA VAL A 16 -25.76 -33.40 -14.35
C VAL A 16 -25.72 -34.92 -14.41
N VAL A 17 -24.83 -35.56 -13.65
CA VAL A 17 -24.78 -37.03 -13.56
C VAL A 17 -26.11 -37.60 -13.06
N ALA A 18 -26.67 -37.03 -11.99
CA ALA A 18 -27.98 -37.46 -11.47
C ALA A 18 -29.11 -37.26 -12.50
N TRP A 19 -29.05 -36.16 -13.25
CA TRP A 19 -30.02 -35.89 -14.33
C TRP A 19 -29.92 -36.92 -15.46
N VAL A 20 -28.70 -37.24 -15.92
CA VAL A 20 -28.45 -38.29 -16.93
C VAL A 20 -28.97 -39.64 -16.46
N LEU A 21 -28.61 -40.06 -15.23
CA LEU A 21 -29.05 -41.36 -14.69
C LEU A 21 -30.56 -41.43 -14.51
N SER A 22 -31.21 -40.39 -14.06
CA SER A 22 -32.66 -40.29 -13.93
C SER A 22 -33.34 -40.39 -15.30
N THR A 23 -32.81 -39.72 -16.31
CA THR A 23 -33.30 -39.74 -17.69
C THR A 23 -33.18 -41.16 -18.30
N LEU A 24 -32.04 -41.83 -18.09
CA LEU A 24 -31.83 -43.20 -18.51
C LEU A 24 -32.83 -44.16 -17.83
N GLY A 25 -33.01 -44.03 -16.52
CA GLY A 25 -33.97 -44.84 -15.78
C GLY A 25 -35.42 -44.68 -16.27
N LEU A 26 -35.86 -43.45 -16.48
CA LEU A 26 -37.17 -43.13 -17.05
C LEU A 26 -37.29 -43.65 -18.48
N GLY A 27 -36.20 -43.60 -19.27
CA GLY A 27 -36.16 -44.16 -20.63
C GLY A 27 -36.37 -45.68 -20.65
N VAL A 28 -35.66 -46.40 -19.78
CA VAL A 28 -35.81 -47.86 -19.67
C VAL A 28 -37.22 -48.24 -19.23
N VAL A 29 -37.76 -47.59 -18.20
CA VAL A 29 -39.14 -47.87 -17.74
C VAL A 29 -40.16 -47.52 -18.81
N GLY A 30 -40.03 -46.34 -19.42
CA GLY A 30 -40.96 -45.90 -20.46
C GLY A 30 -40.95 -46.78 -21.74
N LEU A 31 -39.75 -47.25 -22.16
CA LEU A 31 -39.60 -48.15 -23.28
C LEU A 31 -40.21 -49.55 -22.97
N ARG A 32 -39.99 -50.05 -21.75
CA ARG A 32 -40.59 -51.30 -21.29
C ARG A 32 -42.14 -51.25 -21.34
N ASP A 33 -42.69 -50.14 -20.81
CA ASP A 33 -44.16 -49.94 -20.80
C ASP A 33 -44.73 -49.75 -22.23
N TYR A 34 -43.93 -49.13 -23.12
CA TYR A 34 -44.35 -48.90 -24.51
C TYR A 34 -44.29 -50.14 -25.36
N LEU A 35 -43.22 -50.95 -25.26
CA LEU A 35 -43.02 -52.13 -26.09
C LEU A 35 -43.89 -53.33 -25.66
N GLY A 36 -44.21 -53.43 -24.36
CA GLY A 36 -45.13 -54.46 -23.82
C GLY A 36 -44.71 -55.90 -24.05
N ASP A 37 -43.54 -56.17 -24.63
CA ASP A 37 -43.04 -57.47 -25.01
C ASP A 37 -41.96 -57.98 -24.05
N PRO A 38 -42.13 -59.10 -23.34
CA PRO A 38 -41.17 -59.68 -22.42
C PRO A 38 -39.90 -60.23 -23.10
N LEU A 39 -39.83 -60.26 -24.43
CA LEU A 39 -38.65 -60.69 -25.17
C LEU A 39 -37.50 -59.68 -25.20
N PHE A 40 -37.77 -58.42 -24.91
CA PHE A 40 -36.70 -57.40 -24.83
C PHE A 40 -35.94 -57.50 -23.52
N GLY A 41 -34.64 -57.78 -23.60
CA GLY A 41 -33.74 -57.82 -22.47
C GLY A 41 -33.48 -56.43 -21.90
N VAL A 42 -33.10 -56.37 -20.64
CA VAL A 42 -32.70 -55.05 -19.97
C VAL A 42 -31.60 -54.38 -20.75
N SER A 43 -30.69 -55.11 -21.37
CA SER A 43 -29.60 -54.58 -22.20
C SER A 43 -30.09 -53.79 -23.41
N ASP A 44 -31.15 -54.32 -24.07
CA ASP A 44 -31.75 -53.72 -25.28
C ASP A 44 -32.49 -52.45 -24.92
N LEU A 45 -33.23 -52.46 -23.81
CA LEU A 45 -33.91 -51.26 -23.29
C LEU A 45 -32.94 -50.18 -22.87
N LEU A 46 -31.84 -50.57 -22.24
CA LEU A 46 -30.78 -49.61 -21.87
C LEU A 46 -30.13 -49.02 -23.13
N TYR A 47 -29.80 -49.83 -24.11
CA TYR A 47 -29.22 -49.39 -25.38
C TYR A 47 -30.14 -48.40 -26.10
N GLN A 48 -31.42 -48.70 -26.21
CA GLN A 48 -32.40 -47.79 -26.80
C GLN A 48 -32.59 -46.52 -25.98
N SER A 49 -32.51 -46.60 -24.66
CA SER A 49 -32.56 -45.42 -23.79
C SER A 49 -31.35 -44.50 -23.98
N VAL A 50 -30.15 -45.05 -24.23
CA VAL A 50 -28.95 -44.26 -24.58
C VAL A 50 -29.13 -43.59 -25.96
N GLN A 51 -29.78 -44.25 -26.93
CA GLN A 51 -30.04 -43.66 -28.25
C GLN A 51 -30.91 -42.40 -28.19
N LEU A 52 -31.74 -42.21 -27.15
CA LEU A 52 -32.49 -40.95 -26.95
C LEU A 52 -31.58 -39.73 -26.84
N PHE A 53 -30.38 -39.87 -26.27
CA PHE A 53 -29.42 -38.79 -26.15
C PHE A 53 -28.74 -38.40 -27.47
N VAL A 54 -28.74 -39.29 -28.46
CA VAL A 54 -28.20 -39.02 -29.81
C VAL A 54 -29.27 -38.43 -30.74
N LEU A 55 -30.44 -38.09 -30.17
CA LEU A 55 -31.58 -37.48 -30.90
C LEU A 55 -32.07 -38.32 -32.10
N GLN A 56 -31.93 -39.65 -32.07
CA GLN A 56 -32.52 -40.52 -33.06
C GLN A 56 -34.04 -40.60 -32.83
N LEU A 57 -34.75 -39.67 -33.44
CA LEU A 57 -36.20 -39.56 -33.36
C LEU A 57 -36.88 -40.59 -34.31
N GLN A 58 -37.20 -41.74 -33.79
CA GLN A 58 -38.24 -42.55 -34.46
C GLN A 58 -39.62 -42.04 -34.02
N VAL A 59 -40.49 -41.79 -34.98
CA VAL A 59 -41.90 -41.51 -34.70
C VAL A 59 -42.51 -42.78 -34.18
N LEU A 60 -42.88 -42.84 -32.90
CA LEU A 60 -43.48 -44.00 -32.26
C LEU A 60 -44.96 -43.97 -32.54
N PRO A 61 -45.52 -45.05 -33.12
CA PRO A 61 -46.95 -45.15 -33.40
C PRO A 61 -47.75 -45.39 -32.10
N GLY A 62 -48.90 -44.72 -31.96
CA GLY A 62 -49.76 -44.85 -30.80
C GLY A 62 -49.53 -43.91 -29.65
N ARG A 63 -50.07 -44.22 -28.45
CA ARG A 63 -49.89 -43.39 -27.23
C ARG A 63 -48.59 -43.76 -26.52
N THR A 64 -47.73 -42.82 -26.33
CA THR A 64 -46.49 -43.00 -25.56
C THR A 64 -46.78 -42.88 -24.07
N PRO A 65 -46.16 -43.68 -23.19
CA PRO A 65 -46.23 -43.53 -21.76
C PRO A 65 -45.57 -42.19 -21.37
N TRP A 66 -46.10 -41.54 -20.35
CA TRP A 66 -45.55 -40.23 -19.88
C TRP A 66 -44.07 -40.30 -19.45
N THR A 67 -43.65 -41.46 -18.91
CA THR A 67 -42.25 -41.73 -18.54
C THR A 67 -41.33 -41.66 -19.75
N LEU A 68 -41.75 -42.19 -20.89
CA LEU A 68 -40.98 -42.13 -22.13
C LEU A 68 -40.95 -40.73 -22.74
N ASP A 69 -42.07 -40.01 -22.68
CA ASP A 69 -42.11 -38.63 -23.16
C ASP A 69 -41.21 -37.72 -22.34
N VAL A 70 -41.22 -37.83 -21.00
CA VAL A 70 -40.28 -37.09 -20.12
C VAL A 70 -38.84 -37.46 -20.42
N ALA A 71 -38.52 -38.75 -20.62
CA ALA A 71 -37.16 -39.19 -20.96
C ALA A 71 -36.70 -38.62 -22.31
N ARG A 72 -37.56 -38.55 -23.33
CA ARG A 72 -37.23 -37.97 -24.65
C ARG A 72 -36.90 -36.49 -24.58
N TRP A 73 -37.72 -35.68 -23.90
CA TRP A 73 -37.47 -34.26 -23.76
C TRP A 73 -36.28 -33.98 -22.84
N SER A 74 -36.13 -34.77 -21.78
CA SER A 74 -35.01 -34.64 -20.82
C SER A 74 -33.67 -35.00 -21.48
N SER A 75 -33.62 -36.08 -22.30
CA SER A 75 -32.40 -36.47 -23.03
C SER A 75 -31.98 -35.39 -24.04
N ALA A 76 -32.96 -34.82 -24.78
CA ALA A 76 -32.71 -33.71 -25.69
C ALA A 76 -32.14 -32.49 -24.94
N ALA A 77 -32.70 -32.15 -23.77
CA ALA A 77 -32.21 -31.05 -22.94
C ALA A 77 -30.80 -31.28 -22.39
N VAL A 78 -30.51 -32.51 -21.93
CA VAL A 78 -29.16 -32.91 -21.48
C VAL A 78 -28.14 -32.80 -22.61
N SER A 79 -28.47 -33.32 -23.80
CA SER A 79 -27.58 -33.27 -24.96
C SER A 79 -27.32 -31.84 -25.42
N PHE A 80 -28.35 -31.01 -25.46
CA PHE A 80 -28.20 -29.58 -25.76
C PHE A 80 -27.34 -28.86 -24.72
N TYR A 81 -27.56 -29.13 -23.44
CA TYR A 81 -26.72 -28.60 -22.36
C TYR A 81 -25.25 -29.02 -22.52
N ALA A 82 -25.00 -30.32 -22.82
CA ALA A 82 -23.64 -30.81 -23.04
C ALA A 82 -22.93 -30.09 -24.21
N VAL A 83 -23.64 -29.88 -25.32
CA VAL A 83 -23.12 -29.13 -26.48
C VAL A 83 -22.81 -27.67 -26.11
N LEU A 84 -23.75 -27.01 -25.41
CA LEU A 84 -23.51 -25.62 -24.94
C LEU A 84 -22.32 -25.54 -23.98
N ARG A 85 -22.20 -26.51 -23.08
CA ARG A 85 -21.10 -26.56 -22.10
C ARG A 85 -19.77 -26.81 -22.80
N ALA A 86 -19.69 -27.77 -23.71
CA ALA A 86 -18.51 -28.03 -24.53
C ALA A 86 -18.13 -26.77 -25.35
N GLY A 87 -19.13 -26.16 -25.99
CA GLY A 87 -18.92 -24.88 -26.71
C GLY A 87 -18.38 -23.78 -25.80
N SER A 88 -18.94 -23.63 -24.60
CA SER A 88 -18.47 -22.61 -23.65
C SER A 88 -17.00 -22.80 -23.22
N VAL A 89 -16.54 -24.05 -23.10
CA VAL A 89 -15.14 -24.37 -22.81
C VAL A 89 -14.24 -24.11 -24.03
N LEU A 90 -14.66 -24.58 -25.20
CA LEU A 90 -13.89 -24.42 -26.45
C LEU A 90 -13.74 -22.93 -26.86
N PHE A 91 -14.78 -22.13 -26.66
CA PHE A 91 -14.78 -20.71 -27.05
C PHE A 91 -14.42 -19.74 -25.90
N ALA A 92 -14.11 -20.25 -24.70
CA ALA A 92 -13.76 -19.42 -23.56
C ALA A 92 -12.62 -18.45 -23.88
N SER A 93 -11.54 -18.94 -24.49
CA SER A 93 -10.39 -18.12 -24.89
C SER A 93 -10.73 -17.06 -25.94
N GLU A 94 -11.61 -17.38 -26.90
CA GLU A 94 -12.01 -16.41 -27.92
C GLU A 94 -12.94 -15.32 -27.35
N LEU A 95 -13.82 -15.71 -26.40
CA LEU A 95 -14.65 -14.75 -25.67
C LEU A 95 -13.80 -13.82 -24.79
N GLU A 96 -12.76 -14.32 -24.13
CA GLU A 96 -11.79 -13.48 -23.39
C GLU A 96 -11.07 -12.52 -24.32
N ARG A 97 -10.59 -12.98 -25.48
CA ARG A 97 -9.97 -12.11 -26.51
C ARG A 97 -10.92 -11.02 -27.00
N LEU A 98 -12.20 -11.35 -27.23
CA LEU A 98 -13.20 -10.37 -27.62
C LEU A 98 -13.50 -9.35 -26.51
N ARG A 99 -13.55 -9.81 -25.25
CA ARG A 99 -13.67 -8.91 -24.09
C ARG A 99 -12.48 -7.95 -24.00
N LEU A 100 -11.25 -8.49 -24.13
CA LEU A 100 -10.02 -7.67 -24.14
C LEU A 100 -10.07 -6.60 -25.24
N ARG A 101 -10.50 -6.94 -26.46
CA ARG A 101 -10.57 -5.97 -27.58
C ARG A 101 -11.50 -4.78 -27.31
N ARG A 102 -12.45 -4.90 -26.39
CA ARG A 102 -13.43 -3.84 -26.05
C ARG A 102 -13.10 -3.10 -24.77
N LEU A 103 -12.02 -3.44 -24.09
CA LEU A 103 -11.64 -2.80 -22.83
C LEU A 103 -11.11 -1.38 -23.06
N SER A 104 -11.52 -0.46 -22.19
CA SER A 104 -10.98 0.90 -22.07
C SER A 104 -11.16 1.38 -20.64
N GLY A 105 -10.27 2.25 -20.16
CA GLY A 105 -10.31 2.77 -18.78
C GLY A 105 -10.19 1.68 -17.70
N HIS A 106 -9.56 0.56 -18.01
CA HIS A 106 -9.35 -0.57 -17.10
C HIS A 106 -7.99 -0.47 -16.39
N VAL A 107 -7.79 -1.31 -15.39
CA VAL A 107 -6.53 -1.44 -14.64
C VAL A 107 -5.76 -2.65 -15.16
N VAL A 108 -4.45 -2.48 -15.39
CA VAL A 108 -3.55 -3.58 -15.75
C VAL A 108 -2.61 -3.84 -14.57
N VAL A 109 -2.57 -5.08 -14.08
CA VAL A 109 -1.69 -5.52 -12.98
C VAL A 109 -0.67 -6.50 -13.53
N CYS A 110 0.60 -6.13 -13.49
CA CYS A 110 1.72 -6.94 -13.94
C CYS A 110 2.41 -7.61 -12.75
N GLY A 111 2.30 -8.93 -12.66
CA GLY A 111 2.72 -9.76 -11.52
C GLY A 111 1.60 -10.01 -10.53
N LEU A 112 1.33 -11.30 -10.25
CA LEU A 112 0.29 -11.76 -9.31
C LEU A 112 0.90 -12.38 -8.04
N GLY A 113 2.08 -11.91 -7.62
CA GLY A 113 2.61 -12.18 -6.30
C GLY A 113 1.73 -11.53 -5.22
N ARG A 114 2.13 -11.63 -3.94
CA ARG A 114 1.34 -11.11 -2.79
C ARG A 114 0.81 -9.68 -3.00
N LYS A 115 1.65 -8.77 -3.47
CA LYS A 115 1.27 -7.37 -3.73
C LYS A 115 0.25 -7.24 -4.86
N GLY A 116 0.52 -7.90 -5.99
CA GLY A 116 -0.36 -7.82 -7.16
C GLY A 116 -1.71 -8.48 -6.91
N HIS A 117 -1.74 -9.60 -6.19
CA HIS A 117 -2.98 -10.25 -5.78
C HIS A 117 -3.86 -9.32 -4.93
N GLN A 118 -3.28 -8.70 -3.90
CA GLN A 118 -4.02 -7.79 -3.03
C GLN A 118 -4.56 -6.57 -3.78
N LEU A 119 -3.74 -5.96 -4.64
CA LEU A 119 -4.17 -4.85 -5.49
C LEU A 119 -5.27 -5.26 -6.45
N ALA A 120 -5.13 -6.39 -7.14
CA ALA A 120 -6.15 -6.89 -8.06
C ALA A 120 -7.48 -7.12 -7.35
N GLN A 121 -7.47 -7.73 -6.16
CA GLN A 121 -8.66 -7.93 -5.33
C GLN A 121 -9.33 -6.62 -4.91
N ASP A 122 -8.55 -5.63 -4.47
CA ASP A 122 -9.12 -4.33 -4.07
C ASP A 122 -9.81 -3.63 -5.27
N PHE A 123 -9.16 -3.57 -6.44
CA PHE A 123 -9.75 -2.97 -7.64
C PHE A 123 -11.01 -3.74 -8.12
N LEU A 124 -10.97 -5.08 -8.12
CA LEU A 124 -12.12 -5.93 -8.48
C LEU A 124 -13.29 -5.74 -7.51
N SER A 125 -13.02 -5.64 -6.20
CA SER A 125 -14.06 -5.43 -5.18
C SER A 125 -14.81 -4.10 -5.35
N ARG A 126 -14.14 -3.11 -5.94
CA ARG A 126 -14.70 -1.79 -6.29
C ARG A 126 -15.44 -1.80 -7.63
N GLY A 127 -15.50 -2.94 -8.33
CA GLY A 127 -16.17 -3.08 -9.61
C GLY A 127 -15.35 -2.59 -10.80
N GLU A 128 -14.06 -2.35 -10.63
CA GLU A 128 -13.17 -1.97 -11.73
C GLU A 128 -12.82 -3.18 -12.59
N ARG A 129 -12.59 -2.96 -13.88
CA ARG A 129 -12.16 -4.01 -14.80
C ARG A 129 -10.66 -4.19 -14.69
N VAL A 130 -10.20 -5.40 -14.39
CA VAL A 130 -8.79 -5.71 -14.15
C VAL A 130 -8.30 -6.72 -15.18
N VAL A 131 -7.14 -6.42 -15.79
CA VAL A 131 -6.36 -7.34 -16.61
C VAL A 131 -5.10 -7.67 -15.83
N ILE A 132 -4.81 -8.95 -15.64
CA ILE A 132 -3.63 -9.44 -14.92
C ILE A 132 -2.67 -10.05 -15.93
N ILE A 133 -1.40 -9.71 -15.84
CA ILE A 133 -0.30 -10.34 -16.59
C ILE A 133 0.57 -11.07 -15.56
N GLU A 134 0.61 -12.41 -15.64
CA GLU A 134 1.39 -13.26 -14.74
C GLU A 134 2.10 -14.34 -15.54
N LYS A 135 3.41 -14.51 -15.30
CA LYS A 135 4.23 -15.46 -16.03
C LYS A 135 4.13 -16.90 -15.52
N ASP A 136 3.83 -17.05 -14.24
CA ASP A 136 3.71 -18.34 -13.58
C ASP A 136 2.26 -18.86 -13.71
N GLU A 137 2.07 -19.82 -14.60
CA GLU A 137 0.76 -20.43 -14.85
C GLU A 137 0.29 -21.33 -13.69
N GLU A 138 1.20 -21.75 -12.80
CA GLU A 138 0.89 -22.56 -11.62
C GLU A 138 0.60 -21.70 -10.38
N ASN A 139 0.58 -20.38 -10.50
CA ASN A 139 0.30 -19.47 -9.38
C ASN A 139 -1.10 -19.70 -8.81
N ASP A 140 -1.18 -20.13 -7.54
CA ASP A 140 -2.41 -20.45 -6.81
C ASP A 140 -3.45 -19.31 -6.83
N SER A 141 -3.01 -18.06 -6.98
CA SER A 141 -3.90 -16.89 -7.00
C SER A 141 -4.62 -16.68 -8.33
N LEU A 142 -4.23 -17.36 -9.42
CA LEU A 142 -4.81 -17.17 -10.75
C LEU A 142 -6.29 -17.58 -10.81
N LEU A 143 -6.61 -18.71 -10.19
CA LEU A 143 -7.99 -19.20 -10.18
C LEU A 143 -8.91 -18.22 -9.44
N ALA A 144 -8.52 -17.80 -8.24
CA ALA A 144 -9.28 -16.84 -7.44
C ALA A 144 -9.47 -15.50 -8.15
N ALA A 145 -8.44 -15.03 -8.88
CA ALA A 145 -8.51 -13.80 -9.65
C ALA A 145 -9.51 -13.91 -10.82
N ARG A 146 -9.48 -15.02 -11.58
CA ARG A 146 -10.45 -15.29 -12.65
C ARG A 146 -11.88 -15.39 -12.13
N GLU A 147 -12.07 -16.06 -11.00
CA GLU A 147 -13.38 -16.19 -10.35
C GLU A 147 -13.92 -14.84 -9.88
N SER A 148 -13.04 -13.94 -9.47
CA SER A 148 -13.38 -12.57 -9.12
C SER A 148 -13.66 -11.68 -10.34
N GLY A 149 -13.46 -12.19 -11.56
CA GLY A 149 -13.78 -11.49 -12.81
C GLY A 149 -12.61 -10.83 -13.52
N ALA A 150 -11.36 -11.08 -13.10
CA ALA A 150 -10.18 -10.61 -13.81
C ALA A 150 -9.97 -11.36 -15.13
N LEU A 151 -9.46 -10.64 -16.14
CA LEU A 151 -8.93 -11.25 -17.36
C LEU A 151 -7.45 -11.53 -17.15
N VAL A 152 -6.99 -12.75 -17.43
CA VAL A 152 -5.62 -13.18 -17.14
C VAL A 152 -4.87 -13.50 -18.42
N LEU A 153 -3.70 -12.91 -18.59
CA LEU A 153 -2.76 -13.15 -19.68
C LEU A 153 -1.52 -13.85 -19.12
N PRO A 154 -1.32 -15.15 -19.43
CA PRO A 154 -0.14 -15.88 -18.96
C PRO A 154 1.08 -15.48 -19.79
N SER A 155 1.91 -14.56 -19.28
CA SER A 155 3.14 -14.11 -19.94
C SER A 155 3.99 -13.23 -19.05
N ALA A 156 5.20 -12.90 -19.52
CA ALA A 156 6.08 -11.93 -18.89
C ALA A 156 5.53 -10.51 -19.02
N ALA A 157 5.62 -9.75 -17.94
CA ALA A 157 5.04 -8.41 -17.83
C ALA A 157 5.66 -7.37 -18.79
N ALA A 158 6.95 -7.52 -19.10
CA ALA A 158 7.69 -6.60 -19.98
C ALA A 158 7.50 -6.89 -21.49
N ASP A 159 6.80 -7.98 -21.84
CA ASP A 159 6.54 -8.33 -23.24
C ASP A 159 5.59 -7.31 -23.89
N GLU A 160 6.10 -6.63 -24.92
CA GLU A 160 5.37 -5.61 -25.64
C GLU A 160 4.09 -6.15 -26.31
N ALA A 161 4.14 -7.38 -26.87
CA ALA A 161 2.99 -7.99 -27.53
C ALA A 161 1.85 -8.23 -26.51
N ILE A 162 2.20 -8.64 -25.32
CA ILE A 162 1.25 -8.86 -24.20
C ILE A 162 0.68 -7.55 -23.68
N LEU A 163 1.50 -6.53 -23.48
CA LEU A 163 1.04 -5.19 -23.09
C LEU A 163 0.09 -4.59 -24.16
N ARG A 164 0.34 -4.87 -25.43
CA ARG A 164 -0.60 -4.53 -26.52
C ARG A 164 -1.91 -5.31 -26.41
N GLN A 165 -1.84 -6.62 -26.15
CA GLN A 165 -3.02 -7.48 -25.96
C GLN A 165 -3.83 -7.05 -24.73
N ALA A 166 -3.15 -6.67 -23.64
CA ALA A 166 -3.76 -6.07 -22.45
C ALA A 166 -4.31 -4.67 -22.69
N ARG A 167 -4.15 -4.11 -23.89
CA ARG A 167 -4.61 -2.77 -24.27
C ARG A 167 -4.14 -1.64 -23.34
N VAL A 168 -2.89 -1.68 -22.96
CA VAL A 168 -2.27 -0.70 -22.05
C VAL A 168 -2.48 0.73 -22.54
N ALA A 169 -2.44 0.99 -23.86
CA ALA A 169 -2.70 2.31 -24.42
C ALA A 169 -4.12 2.86 -24.15
N GLN A 170 -5.08 2.02 -23.79
CA GLN A 170 -6.46 2.38 -23.43
C GLN A 170 -6.76 2.18 -21.93
N ALA A 171 -5.79 1.69 -21.15
CA ALA A 171 -5.94 1.51 -19.71
C ALA A 171 -5.91 2.85 -18.96
N SER A 172 -6.52 2.95 -17.80
CA SER A 172 -6.43 4.12 -16.90
C SER A 172 -5.21 4.04 -15.98
N LEU A 173 -4.84 2.82 -15.59
CA LEU A 173 -3.79 2.54 -14.63
C LEU A 173 -3.03 1.26 -15.01
N LEU A 174 -1.72 1.30 -14.88
CA LEU A 174 -0.84 0.14 -14.97
C LEU A 174 -0.02 0.03 -13.69
N LEU A 175 -0.06 -1.13 -13.08
CA LEU A 175 0.68 -1.48 -11.85
C LEU A 175 1.72 -2.54 -12.19
N ALA A 176 2.99 -2.17 -12.23
CA ALA A 176 4.10 -3.09 -12.38
C ALA A 176 4.62 -3.48 -10.99
N VAL A 177 4.23 -4.67 -10.51
CA VAL A 177 4.45 -5.14 -9.12
C VAL A 177 5.01 -6.56 -9.07
N THR A 178 5.77 -6.94 -10.08
CA THR A 178 6.52 -8.21 -10.09
C THR A 178 7.56 -8.25 -8.97
N GLY A 179 8.18 -9.40 -8.76
CA GLY A 179 9.29 -9.56 -7.80
C GLY A 179 10.63 -9.01 -8.28
N ASP A 180 10.70 -8.46 -9.50
CA ASP A 180 11.91 -7.98 -10.14
C ASP A 180 11.80 -6.50 -10.50
N ASP A 181 12.69 -5.69 -9.92
CA ASP A 181 12.71 -4.23 -10.12
C ASP A 181 12.99 -3.85 -11.58
N GLY A 182 13.89 -4.59 -12.25
CA GLY A 182 14.23 -4.36 -13.65
C GLY A 182 13.03 -4.60 -14.56
N ALA A 183 12.33 -5.72 -14.37
CA ALA A 183 11.11 -6.02 -15.12
C ALA A 183 9.99 -4.98 -14.90
N ASN A 184 9.86 -4.45 -13.69
CA ASN A 184 8.88 -3.40 -13.38
C ASN A 184 9.22 -2.08 -14.10
N ILE A 185 10.50 -1.70 -14.14
CA ILE A 185 10.97 -0.51 -14.84
C ILE A 185 10.80 -0.68 -16.35
N GLU A 186 11.20 -1.82 -16.91
CA GLU A 186 11.05 -2.13 -18.32
C GLU A 186 9.57 -2.12 -18.76
N THR A 187 8.69 -2.70 -17.94
CA THR A 187 7.25 -2.66 -18.16
C THR A 187 6.74 -1.20 -18.26
N ALA A 188 7.19 -0.32 -17.35
CA ALA A 188 6.81 1.09 -17.37
C ALA A 188 7.32 1.82 -18.62
N LEU A 189 8.56 1.57 -19.03
CA LEU A 189 9.15 2.17 -20.23
C LEU A 189 8.47 1.66 -21.52
N THR A 190 8.15 0.38 -21.59
CA THR A 190 7.45 -0.23 -22.73
C THR A 190 6.02 0.30 -22.82
N ALA A 191 5.31 0.42 -21.69
CA ALA A 191 3.97 1.02 -21.64
C ALA A 191 3.99 2.47 -22.16
N ARG A 192 4.99 3.27 -21.74
CA ARG A 192 5.17 4.66 -22.21
C ARG A 192 5.37 4.73 -23.73
N ARG A 193 6.22 3.85 -24.28
CA ARG A 193 6.43 3.77 -25.74
C ARG A 193 5.12 3.41 -26.47
N LEU A 194 4.39 2.40 -25.99
CA LEU A 194 3.13 1.97 -26.60
C LEU A 194 2.06 3.04 -26.60
N VAL A 195 1.94 3.81 -25.51
CA VAL A 195 0.96 4.91 -25.44
C VAL A 195 1.32 6.02 -26.41
N ARG A 196 2.60 6.37 -26.51
CA ARG A 196 3.12 7.35 -27.45
C ARG A 196 2.79 7.00 -28.91
N GLU A 197 2.99 5.73 -29.27
CA GLU A 197 2.75 5.23 -30.61
C GLU A 197 1.26 5.10 -30.97
N ARG A 198 0.45 4.67 -30.00
CA ARG A 198 -0.93 4.21 -30.24
C ARG A 198 -2.03 5.17 -29.79
N ALA A 199 -1.71 6.09 -28.91
CA ALA A 199 -2.65 7.05 -28.36
C ALA A 199 -2.02 8.44 -28.12
N PRO A 200 -1.37 9.04 -29.13
CA PRO A 200 -0.65 10.32 -28.97
C PRO A 200 -1.58 11.49 -28.59
N GLY A 201 -2.88 11.41 -28.94
CA GLY A 201 -3.90 12.42 -28.63
C GLY A 201 -4.70 12.15 -27.37
N ARG A 202 -4.20 11.31 -26.48
CA ARG A 202 -4.89 10.95 -25.23
C ARG A 202 -5.04 12.17 -24.31
N THR A 203 -6.27 12.48 -23.90
CA THR A 203 -6.58 13.63 -23.03
C THR A 203 -6.34 13.33 -21.54
N THR A 204 -6.51 12.07 -21.12
CA THR A 204 -6.26 11.65 -19.73
C THR A 204 -5.02 10.77 -19.70
N PRO A 205 -3.93 11.12 -19.00
CA PRO A 205 -2.69 10.34 -19.01
C PRO A 205 -2.91 8.93 -18.47
N LEU A 206 -2.17 7.94 -19.00
CA LEU A 206 -2.03 6.64 -18.36
C LEU A 206 -1.18 6.81 -17.11
N ARG A 207 -1.72 6.45 -15.95
CA ARG A 207 -0.92 6.36 -14.74
C ARG A 207 -0.19 5.02 -14.70
N VAL A 208 1.11 5.06 -14.50
CA VAL A 208 1.96 3.87 -14.36
C VAL A 208 2.66 3.92 -13.02
N LEU A 209 2.41 2.92 -12.17
CA LEU A 209 3.09 2.76 -10.90
C LEU A 209 4.00 1.55 -10.97
N ALA A 210 5.32 1.77 -10.91
CA ALA A 210 6.33 0.72 -10.93
C ALA A 210 6.91 0.52 -9.53
N HIS A 211 6.74 -0.69 -8.97
CA HIS A 211 7.37 -1.04 -7.70
C HIS A 211 8.88 -1.21 -7.88
N VAL A 212 9.64 -0.51 -7.07
CA VAL A 212 11.10 -0.61 -6.99
C VAL A 212 11.47 -0.86 -5.54
N GLY A 213 11.93 -2.09 -5.25
CA GLY A 213 12.27 -2.53 -3.89
C GLY A 213 13.55 -1.88 -3.38
N ASP A 214 14.53 -1.65 -4.24
CA ASP A 214 15.76 -0.94 -3.87
C ASP A 214 15.48 0.56 -3.66
N LEU A 215 15.72 1.05 -2.44
CA LEU A 215 15.45 2.43 -2.03
C LEU A 215 16.27 3.45 -2.83
N GLN A 216 17.54 3.13 -3.09
CA GLN A 216 18.44 4.02 -3.82
C GLN A 216 18.02 4.12 -5.29
N LEU A 217 17.76 2.97 -5.92
CA LEU A 217 17.28 2.93 -7.30
C LEU A 217 15.94 3.67 -7.44
N CYS A 218 15.02 3.47 -6.51
CA CYS A 218 13.74 4.18 -6.49
C CYS A 218 13.94 5.71 -6.42
N SER A 219 14.81 6.17 -5.54
CA SER A 219 15.14 7.61 -5.40
C SER A 219 15.80 8.18 -6.67
N LEU A 220 16.76 7.46 -7.25
CA LEU A 220 17.43 7.86 -8.50
C LEU A 220 16.46 7.95 -9.68
N LEU A 221 15.53 6.99 -9.79
CA LEU A 221 14.51 7.00 -10.84
C LEU A 221 13.53 8.15 -10.69
N ARG A 222 13.15 8.50 -9.46
CA ARG A 222 12.32 9.69 -9.18
C ARG A 222 13.03 10.99 -9.59
N ALA A 223 14.33 11.08 -9.33
CA ALA A 223 15.14 12.25 -9.66
C ALA A 223 15.47 12.37 -11.16
N SER A 224 15.65 11.26 -11.86
CA SER A 224 16.22 11.20 -13.22
C SER A 224 15.28 11.66 -14.33
N LYS A 225 14.01 11.89 -14.08
CA LYS A 225 12.97 12.18 -15.10
C LYS A 225 12.87 11.15 -16.24
N VAL A 226 13.57 10.01 -16.14
CA VAL A 226 13.51 8.95 -17.15
C VAL A 226 12.11 8.38 -17.31
N LEU A 227 11.40 8.26 -16.18
CA LEU A 227 10.01 7.81 -16.15
C LEU A 227 9.02 8.98 -16.23
N THR A 228 9.43 10.20 -15.88
CA THR A 228 8.59 11.40 -15.89
C THR A 228 8.86 12.24 -17.13
N GLY A 229 7.85 12.74 -17.81
CA GLY A 229 7.96 13.63 -18.98
C GLY A 229 6.60 14.15 -19.37
N PRO A 230 6.53 15.26 -20.14
CA PRO A 230 5.29 15.92 -20.54
C PRO A 230 4.60 15.09 -21.62
N GLU A 231 3.91 14.02 -21.24
CA GLU A 231 3.31 13.12 -22.22
C GLU A 231 2.10 12.38 -21.68
N PRO A 232 1.37 11.65 -22.55
CA PRO A 232 0.14 10.98 -22.18
C PRO A 232 0.34 9.83 -21.16
N VAL A 233 1.50 9.79 -20.48
CA VAL A 233 1.85 8.79 -19.45
C VAL A 233 2.45 9.48 -18.23
N GLU A 234 1.85 9.28 -17.09
CA GLU A 234 2.36 9.67 -15.77
C GLU A 234 2.94 8.43 -15.08
N ALA A 235 4.25 8.21 -15.22
CA ALA A 235 4.93 7.06 -14.61
C ALA A 235 5.64 7.46 -13.32
N GLN A 236 5.40 6.71 -12.24
CA GLN A 236 5.98 6.95 -10.91
C GLN A 236 6.54 5.65 -10.33
N PRO A 237 7.81 5.62 -9.94
CA PRO A 237 8.33 4.53 -9.13
C PRO A 237 7.87 4.71 -7.68
N PHE A 238 7.49 3.61 -7.03
CA PHE A 238 7.11 3.60 -5.62
C PHE A 238 7.81 2.47 -4.87
N ASN A 239 8.01 2.69 -3.56
CA ASN A 239 8.61 1.71 -2.67
C ASN A 239 7.67 1.40 -1.52
N ILE A 240 7.34 0.12 -1.33
CA ILE A 240 6.40 -0.30 -0.29
C ILE A 240 6.99 -0.17 1.11
N HIS A 241 8.33 -0.26 1.26
CA HIS A 241 8.99 -0.12 2.56
C HIS A 241 8.96 1.33 3.04
N GLU A 242 9.12 2.30 2.13
CA GLU A 242 8.94 3.73 2.46
C GLU A 242 7.49 4.01 2.90
N ALA A 243 6.50 3.49 2.15
CA ALA A 243 5.09 3.66 2.51
C ALA A 243 4.78 3.02 3.87
N ALA A 244 5.31 1.82 4.14
CA ALA A 244 5.16 1.15 5.43
C ALA A 244 5.78 1.92 6.59
N ALA A 245 7.00 2.45 6.41
CA ALA A 245 7.68 3.25 7.43
C ALA A 245 6.92 4.56 7.72
N ARG A 246 6.38 5.20 6.68
CA ARG A 246 5.56 6.41 6.82
C ARG A 246 4.28 6.15 7.62
N VAL A 247 3.55 5.08 7.28
CA VAL A 247 2.34 4.65 8.01
C VAL A 247 2.69 4.26 9.45
N LEU A 248 3.78 3.49 9.66
CA LEU A 248 4.23 3.10 11.00
C LEU A 248 4.42 4.32 11.90
N LEU A 249 5.20 5.32 11.46
CA LEU A 249 5.56 6.46 12.30
C LEU A 249 4.42 7.47 12.46
N ARG A 250 3.49 7.54 11.50
CA ARG A 250 2.25 8.29 11.64
C ARG A 250 1.33 7.70 12.71
N ASP A 251 1.13 6.39 12.67
CA ASP A 251 0.19 5.69 13.57
C ASP A 251 0.83 5.37 14.93
N ASN A 252 2.17 5.34 14.99
CA ASN A 252 2.95 5.04 16.20
C ASN A 252 4.10 6.05 16.36
N PRO A 253 3.81 7.27 16.81
CA PRO A 253 4.82 8.31 16.97
C PRO A 253 5.91 7.90 17.96
N LEU A 254 7.15 8.31 17.69
CA LEU A 254 8.30 8.02 18.55
C LEU A 254 8.33 8.92 19.78
N ASP A 255 7.83 10.15 19.67
CA ASP A 255 7.67 11.19 20.69
C ASP A 255 6.33 11.03 21.43
N ARG A 256 6.12 9.90 22.10
CA ARG A 256 4.86 9.55 22.79
C ARG A 256 4.49 10.48 23.94
N GLU A 257 5.47 11.14 24.51
CA GLU A 257 5.33 12.07 25.61
C GLU A 257 5.75 13.46 25.13
N ARG A 258 5.00 14.48 25.54
CA ARG A 258 5.33 15.85 25.22
C ARG A 258 6.74 16.18 25.71
N MET A 259 7.56 16.74 24.84
CA MET A 259 8.91 17.20 25.13
C MET A 259 8.93 18.73 24.98
N GLU A 260 9.29 19.40 26.05
CA GLU A 260 9.39 20.88 26.11
C GLU A 260 10.84 21.34 25.87
N PRO A 261 11.07 22.59 25.51
CA PRO A 261 12.42 23.14 25.46
C PRO A 261 13.14 22.92 26.80
N GLY A 262 14.39 22.41 26.75
CA GLY A 262 15.17 22.08 27.94
C GLY A 262 14.89 20.71 28.58
N ASP A 263 13.94 19.95 28.08
CA ASP A 263 13.72 18.56 28.50
C ASP A 263 14.97 17.71 28.19
N PRO A 264 15.56 17.00 29.18
CA PRO A 264 16.79 16.22 28.97
C PRO A 264 16.53 14.91 28.20
N ARG A 265 15.27 14.53 27.93
CA ARG A 265 14.94 13.29 27.26
C ARG A 265 15.27 13.33 25.78
N PHE A 266 15.54 12.17 25.21
CA PHE A 266 15.78 11.99 23.77
C PHE A 266 15.12 10.71 23.26
N VAL A 267 14.77 10.71 21.98
CA VAL A 267 14.20 9.54 21.29
C VAL A 267 15.32 8.59 20.89
N HIS A 268 15.18 7.33 21.28
CA HIS A 268 16.05 6.24 20.84
C HIS A 268 15.25 5.19 20.09
N LEU A 269 15.53 5.02 18.80
CA LEU A 269 14.97 4.02 17.92
C LEU A 269 15.93 2.83 17.79
N CYS A 270 15.53 1.68 18.28
CA CYS A 270 16.26 0.43 18.10
C CYS A 270 15.63 -0.35 16.95
N VAL A 271 16.36 -0.57 15.86
CA VAL A 271 15.91 -1.31 14.68
C VAL A 271 16.53 -2.70 14.68
N VAL A 272 15.69 -3.71 14.89
CA VAL A 272 16.08 -5.13 14.91
C VAL A 272 15.87 -5.73 13.54
N GLY A 273 16.98 -6.08 12.86
CA GLY A 273 16.98 -6.45 11.43
C GLY A 273 17.04 -5.23 10.52
N PHE A 274 18.24 -4.94 9.99
CA PHE A 274 18.50 -3.75 9.18
C PHE A 274 18.59 -4.07 7.69
N GLY A 275 17.48 -4.66 7.15
CA GLY A 275 17.22 -4.77 5.72
C GLY A 275 16.52 -3.53 5.16
N GLN A 276 15.95 -3.63 3.96
CA GLN A 276 15.26 -2.50 3.29
C GLN A 276 14.17 -1.84 4.16
N MET A 277 13.41 -2.64 4.92
CA MET A 277 12.40 -2.11 5.84
C MET A 277 13.05 -1.33 7.01
N GLY A 278 14.10 -1.89 7.62
CA GLY A 278 14.82 -1.24 8.72
C GLY A 278 15.47 0.08 8.28
N GLU A 279 16.08 0.09 7.08
CA GLU A 279 16.63 1.30 6.49
C GLU A 279 15.55 2.36 6.23
N SER A 280 14.38 1.95 5.69
CA SER A 280 13.24 2.84 5.47
C SER A 280 12.71 3.45 6.76
N VAL A 281 12.62 2.64 7.82
CA VAL A 281 12.17 3.11 9.15
C VAL A 281 13.16 4.09 9.75
N ALA A 282 14.47 3.81 9.69
CA ALA A 282 15.52 4.70 10.20
C ALA A 282 15.52 6.04 9.45
N LEU A 283 15.43 6.00 8.11
CA LEU A 283 15.42 7.20 7.28
C LEU A 283 14.16 8.05 7.54
N GLN A 284 12.99 7.43 7.61
CA GLN A 284 11.75 8.14 7.90
C GLN A 284 11.73 8.71 9.33
N ALA A 285 12.31 8.01 10.31
CA ALA A 285 12.48 8.53 11.66
C ALA A 285 13.39 9.77 11.68
N ALA A 286 14.51 9.73 10.97
CA ALA A 286 15.41 10.89 10.86
C ALA A 286 14.74 12.10 10.19
N ARG A 287 13.79 11.88 9.27
CA ARG A 287 13.01 12.96 8.63
C ARG A 287 11.97 13.59 9.57
N LEU A 288 11.47 12.85 10.57
CA LEU A 288 10.34 13.28 11.38
C LEU A 288 10.69 13.64 12.83
N THR A 289 11.83 13.17 13.37
CA THR A 289 12.14 13.36 14.79
C THR A 289 12.92 14.66 15.00
N HIS A 290 12.24 15.79 14.77
CA HIS A 290 12.72 17.14 15.07
C HIS A 290 11.84 17.72 16.18
N LEU A 291 12.34 17.65 17.43
CA LEU A 291 11.55 17.83 18.63
C LEU A 291 11.77 19.21 19.24
N ALA A 292 10.82 19.65 20.07
CA ALA A 292 10.85 20.98 20.70
C ALA A 292 12.06 21.21 21.61
N ASN A 293 12.63 20.14 22.19
CA ASN A 293 13.82 20.23 23.03
C ASN A 293 15.14 20.22 22.24
N GLY A 294 15.08 20.11 20.90
CA GLY A 294 16.26 20.07 20.04
C GLY A 294 17.13 18.82 20.19
N SER A 295 16.66 17.78 20.91
CA SER A 295 17.42 16.55 21.07
C SER A 295 17.52 15.79 19.75
N ARG A 296 18.73 15.25 19.47
CA ARG A 296 18.94 14.44 18.27
C ARG A 296 18.34 13.05 18.43
N LEU A 297 17.75 12.53 17.34
CA LEU A 297 17.36 11.14 17.25
C LEU A 297 18.59 10.25 17.37
N ARG A 298 18.54 9.23 18.24
CA ARG A 298 19.52 8.15 18.25
C ARG A 298 18.90 6.91 17.60
N VAL A 299 19.60 6.31 16.64
CA VAL A 299 19.22 5.05 15.99
C VAL A 299 20.28 4.02 16.32
N THR A 300 19.86 2.85 16.81
CA THR A 300 20.77 1.70 16.97
C THR A 300 20.32 0.57 16.08
N ILE A 301 21.24 0.11 15.23
CA ILE A 301 21.06 -1.08 14.39
C ILE A 301 21.36 -2.32 15.23
N VAL A 302 20.39 -3.23 15.38
CA VAL A 302 20.59 -4.56 15.95
C VAL A 302 20.51 -5.59 14.83
N ASP A 303 21.65 -6.13 14.44
CA ASP A 303 21.74 -7.12 13.36
C ASP A 303 23.01 -7.97 13.55
N ARG A 304 23.02 -9.19 13.03
CA ARG A 304 24.21 -10.08 13.05
C ARG A 304 25.39 -9.49 12.27
N LYS A 305 25.12 -8.57 11.36
CA LYS A 305 26.08 -7.86 10.51
C LYS A 305 25.85 -6.35 10.62
N ALA A 306 25.65 -5.84 11.82
CA ALA A 306 25.23 -4.47 12.06
C ALA A 306 26.22 -3.45 11.47
N GLU A 307 27.53 -3.68 11.63
CA GLU A 307 28.55 -2.75 11.10
C GLU A 307 28.59 -2.76 9.57
N GLU A 308 28.50 -3.95 8.92
CA GLU A 308 28.41 -4.04 7.46
C GLU A 308 27.17 -3.29 6.94
N ARG A 309 26.04 -3.47 7.61
CA ARG A 309 24.78 -2.79 7.28
C ARG A 309 24.90 -1.27 7.44
N ARG A 310 25.50 -0.82 8.54
CA ARG A 310 25.75 0.62 8.80
C ARG A 310 26.58 1.25 7.70
N GLN A 311 27.71 0.64 7.35
CA GLN A 311 28.59 1.15 6.30
C GLN A 311 27.90 1.25 4.95
N ARG A 312 27.14 0.22 4.57
CA ARG A 312 26.35 0.21 3.34
C ARG A 312 25.29 1.31 3.33
N PHE A 313 24.59 1.47 4.44
CA PHE A 313 23.58 2.52 4.60
C PHE A 313 24.18 3.93 4.52
N LEU A 314 25.28 4.20 5.22
CA LEU A 314 25.96 5.48 5.18
C LEU A 314 26.57 5.78 3.81
N GLY A 315 27.02 4.76 3.07
CA GLY A 315 27.46 4.93 1.68
C GLY A 315 26.33 5.43 0.76
N ARG A 316 25.09 5.07 1.05
CA ARG A 316 23.89 5.50 0.31
C ARG A 316 23.29 6.80 0.85
N CYS A 317 23.39 7.04 2.14
CA CYS A 317 22.82 8.19 2.85
C CYS A 317 23.91 8.91 3.67
N PRO A 318 24.91 9.56 3.04
CA PRO A 318 26.07 10.14 3.75
C PRO A 318 25.68 11.25 4.71
N GLY A 319 24.58 11.95 4.46
CA GLY A 319 24.06 13.01 5.32
C GLY A 319 23.36 12.53 6.59
N PHE A 320 23.14 11.22 6.75
CA PHE A 320 22.36 10.69 7.89
C PHE A 320 22.95 11.07 9.23
N THR A 321 24.28 10.97 9.40
CA THR A 321 24.97 11.32 10.66
C THR A 321 24.98 12.81 10.99
N GLN A 322 24.63 13.66 10.03
CA GLN A 322 24.43 15.09 10.30
C GLN A 322 23.06 15.35 10.97
N VAL A 323 22.09 14.46 10.76
CA VAL A 323 20.70 14.59 11.23
C VAL A 323 20.44 13.75 12.49
N ALA A 324 20.95 12.52 12.54
CA ALA A 324 20.72 11.57 13.62
C ALA A 324 22.01 10.82 13.98
N ASP A 325 22.11 10.36 15.23
CA ASP A 325 23.21 9.49 15.66
C ASP A 325 22.90 8.05 15.23
N LEU A 326 23.91 7.33 14.70
CA LEU A 326 23.76 5.98 14.22
C LEU A 326 24.76 5.03 14.88
N ASP A 327 24.29 4.26 15.84
CA ASP A 327 25.04 3.29 16.60
C ASP A 327 24.75 1.86 16.09
N VAL A 328 25.59 0.90 16.45
CA VAL A 328 25.43 -0.52 16.16
C VAL A 328 25.49 -1.34 17.44
N LEU A 329 24.69 -2.40 17.46
CA LEU A 329 24.75 -3.48 18.44
C LEU A 329 24.76 -4.79 17.65
N GLU A 330 25.99 -5.28 17.40
CA GLU A 330 26.19 -6.46 16.57
C GLU A 330 25.84 -7.72 17.35
N GLY A 331 24.98 -8.55 16.79
CA GLY A 331 24.54 -9.80 17.39
C GLY A 331 23.12 -10.18 17.00
N ASP A 332 22.73 -11.37 17.46
CA ASP A 332 21.32 -11.77 17.41
C ASP A 332 20.58 -11.16 18.60
N VAL A 333 19.37 -10.66 18.35
CA VAL A 333 18.51 -10.09 19.40
C VAL A 333 18.19 -11.09 20.52
N GLU A 334 18.29 -12.39 20.25
CA GLU A 334 18.07 -13.46 21.23
C GLU A 334 19.28 -13.68 22.14
N TYR A 335 20.45 -13.09 21.87
CA TYR A 335 21.63 -13.21 22.70
C TYR A 335 21.47 -12.43 24.02
N ALA A 336 21.92 -13.03 25.10
CA ALA A 336 21.79 -12.47 26.46
C ALA A 336 22.41 -11.06 26.56
N GLU A 337 23.54 -10.82 25.89
CA GLU A 337 24.22 -9.52 25.88
C GLU A 337 23.37 -8.45 25.22
N VAL A 338 22.74 -8.76 24.08
CA VAL A 338 21.87 -7.83 23.37
C VAL A 338 20.62 -7.53 24.20
N LEU A 339 19.99 -8.57 24.76
CA LEU A 339 18.81 -8.41 25.62
C LEU A 339 19.13 -7.57 26.87
N SER A 340 20.25 -7.83 27.54
CA SER A 340 20.68 -7.08 28.74
C SER A 340 20.89 -5.60 28.40
N ARG A 341 21.44 -5.31 27.21
CA ARG A 341 21.64 -3.92 26.77
C ARG A 341 20.31 -3.19 26.50
N LEU A 342 19.35 -3.91 25.90
CA LEU A 342 17.99 -3.37 25.68
C LEU A 342 17.25 -3.15 27.01
N GLU A 343 17.43 -4.04 27.98
CA GLU A 343 16.88 -3.88 29.33
C GLU A 343 17.48 -2.68 30.06
N GLU A 344 18.78 -2.46 29.97
CA GLU A 344 19.47 -1.29 30.50
C GLU A 344 18.94 0.00 29.88
N TRP A 345 18.83 0.05 28.54
CA TRP A 345 18.27 1.21 27.86
C TRP A 345 16.81 1.49 28.21
N GLY A 346 16.03 0.45 28.43
CA GLY A 346 14.65 0.58 28.88
C GLY A 346 14.52 1.10 30.32
N GLN A 347 15.60 1.12 31.12
CA GLN A 347 15.64 1.66 32.49
C GLN A 347 15.99 3.13 32.56
N ASP A 348 16.65 3.65 31.53
CA ASP A 348 17.11 5.04 31.49
C ASP A 348 15.91 6.01 31.39
N PRO A 349 15.65 6.85 32.40
CA PRO A 349 14.51 7.75 32.41
C PRO A 349 14.61 8.85 31.35
N HIS A 350 15.82 9.15 30.87
CA HIS A 350 16.04 10.15 29.83
C HIS A 350 15.88 9.59 28.41
N ARG A 351 15.69 8.28 28.26
CA ARG A 351 15.63 7.60 26.98
C ARG A 351 14.21 7.16 26.63
N LEU A 352 13.61 7.74 25.63
CA LEU A 352 12.37 7.26 25.05
C LEU A 352 12.67 6.12 24.07
N LEU A 353 12.90 4.92 24.61
CA LEU A 353 13.23 3.74 23.81
C LEU A 353 12.02 3.28 23.00
N ASN A 354 12.21 3.10 21.70
CA ASN A 354 11.27 2.51 20.76
C ASN A 354 11.95 1.34 20.03
N ILE A 355 11.33 0.19 19.95
CA ILE A 355 11.90 -0.98 19.28
C ILE A 355 11.03 -1.34 18.07
N VAL A 356 11.67 -1.50 16.91
CA VAL A 356 11.02 -1.91 15.66
C VAL A 356 11.71 -3.16 15.13
N VAL A 357 10.97 -4.26 15.03
CA VAL A 357 11.45 -5.55 14.50
C VAL A 357 11.10 -5.63 13.03
N CYS A 358 12.11 -5.75 12.16
CA CYS A 358 12.00 -5.64 10.70
C CYS A 358 12.40 -6.93 9.96
N PHE A 359 12.18 -8.10 10.54
CA PHE A 359 12.48 -9.37 9.87
C PHE A 359 11.51 -9.63 8.70
N ASP A 360 11.99 -10.35 7.68
CA ASP A 360 11.16 -10.79 6.55
C ASP A 360 10.31 -12.03 6.91
N ASP A 361 10.74 -12.83 7.87
CA ASP A 361 9.99 -13.96 8.42
C ASP A 361 9.05 -13.48 9.53
N ASP A 362 7.75 -13.50 9.26
CA ASP A 362 6.70 -13.07 10.19
C ASP A 362 6.71 -13.86 11.51
N ARG A 363 7.01 -15.16 11.47
CA ARG A 363 7.05 -16.02 12.68
C ARG A 363 8.21 -15.64 13.57
N ARG A 364 9.40 -15.48 12.99
CA ARG A 364 10.59 -15.02 13.72
C ARG A 364 10.37 -13.62 14.28
N GLY A 365 9.79 -12.72 13.47
CA GLY A 365 9.47 -11.36 13.89
C GLY A 365 8.55 -11.32 15.11
N LEU A 366 7.46 -12.08 15.06
CA LEU A 366 6.51 -12.15 16.17
C LEU A 366 7.12 -12.77 17.43
N ALA A 367 7.83 -13.88 17.30
CA ALA A 367 8.50 -14.53 18.44
C ALA A 367 9.50 -13.58 19.12
N CYS A 368 10.32 -12.88 18.32
CA CYS A 368 11.23 -11.85 18.80
C CYS A 368 10.47 -10.73 19.53
N GLY A 369 9.41 -10.19 18.93
CA GLY A 369 8.61 -9.12 19.53
C GLY A 369 8.00 -9.52 20.88
N LEU A 370 7.44 -10.72 20.99
CA LEU A 370 6.88 -11.25 22.22
C LEU A 370 7.94 -11.45 23.31
N THR A 371 9.13 -11.97 22.95
CA THR A 371 10.26 -12.10 23.86
C THR A 371 10.71 -10.75 24.40
N LEU A 372 10.83 -9.75 23.53
CA LEU A 372 11.21 -8.39 23.92
C LEU A 372 10.19 -7.75 24.88
N VAL A 373 8.89 -7.87 24.59
CA VAL A 373 7.83 -7.35 25.48
C VAL A 373 7.85 -8.02 26.84
N GLU A 374 8.13 -9.33 26.88
CA GLU A 374 8.24 -10.07 28.14
C GLU A 374 9.47 -9.64 28.94
N ARG A 375 10.62 -9.52 28.31
CA ARG A 375 11.88 -9.08 28.94
C ARG A 375 11.81 -7.64 29.45
N LEU A 376 11.13 -6.78 28.71
CA LEU A 376 10.95 -5.37 29.08
C LEU A 376 9.71 -5.14 29.96
N ARG A 377 9.26 -6.14 30.73
CA ARG A 377 8.14 -6.02 31.66
C ARG A 377 8.34 -4.88 32.66
N GLY A 378 7.24 -4.20 32.98
CA GLY A 378 7.26 -3.06 33.90
C GLY A 378 7.77 -1.76 33.30
N ARG A 379 8.14 -1.76 32.02
CA ARG A 379 8.63 -0.60 31.30
C ARG A 379 7.68 -0.21 30.18
N ARG A 380 7.57 1.08 29.89
CA ARG A 380 6.71 1.61 28.80
C ARG A 380 7.46 1.61 27.46
N VAL A 381 8.16 0.51 27.11
CA VAL A 381 8.85 0.37 25.84
C VAL A 381 7.91 -0.27 24.82
N PRO A 382 7.52 0.43 23.75
CA PRO A 382 6.72 -0.16 22.69
C PRO A 382 7.58 -0.98 21.74
N VAL A 383 7.08 -2.13 21.35
CA VAL A 383 7.67 -3.01 20.36
C VAL A 383 6.74 -3.08 19.15
N ARG A 384 7.25 -2.73 17.98
CA ARG A 384 6.51 -2.81 16.72
C ARG A 384 7.12 -3.90 15.87
N VAL A 385 6.28 -4.78 15.36
CA VAL A 385 6.72 -5.96 14.60
C VAL A 385 6.20 -5.87 13.18
N ARG A 386 7.11 -5.99 12.22
CA ARG A 386 6.73 -6.12 10.83
C ARG A 386 6.01 -7.44 10.60
N MET A 387 4.83 -7.38 9.98
CA MET A 387 4.04 -8.52 9.56
C MET A 387 3.57 -8.31 8.13
N SER A 388 3.60 -9.37 7.34
CA SER A 388 3.17 -9.30 5.93
C SER A 388 1.65 -9.39 5.77
N HIS A 389 0.96 -10.07 6.70
CA HIS A 389 -0.48 -10.32 6.64
C HIS A 389 -1.19 -10.04 7.97
N GLU A 390 -2.44 -9.55 7.88
CA GLU A 390 -3.29 -9.31 9.04
C GLU A 390 -3.89 -10.61 9.61
N ALA A 391 -4.12 -11.61 8.77
CA ALA A 391 -4.72 -12.88 9.18
C ALA A 391 -3.76 -13.78 9.97
N GLY A 392 -4.28 -14.54 10.93
CA GLY A 392 -3.52 -15.53 11.68
C GLY A 392 -2.75 -14.93 12.86
N MET A 393 -1.42 -14.87 12.78
CA MET A 393 -0.57 -14.48 13.92
C MET A 393 -0.76 -13.03 14.38
N SER A 394 -1.09 -12.10 13.49
CA SER A 394 -1.39 -10.70 13.86
C SER A 394 -2.65 -10.59 14.72
N ALA A 395 -3.62 -11.49 14.54
CA ALA A 395 -4.81 -11.58 15.38
C ALA A 395 -4.47 -11.89 16.85
N LEU A 396 -3.36 -12.58 17.13
CA LEU A 396 -2.88 -12.83 18.50
C LEU A 396 -2.48 -11.54 19.23
N VAL A 397 -2.08 -10.53 18.47
CA VAL A 397 -1.68 -9.22 19.01
C VAL A 397 -2.91 -8.30 19.20
N HIS A 398 -3.90 -8.40 18.30
CA HIS A 398 -5.11 -7.55 18.32
C HIS A 398 -6.28 -8.19 19.08
N GLY A 399 -6.29 -9.51 19.22
CA GLY A 399 -7.38 -10.29 19.80
C GLY A 399 -7.34 -10.35 21.31
N SER A 400 -8.14 -9.54 21.93
CA SER A 400 -8.62 -9.50 23.33
C SER A 400 -8.26 -8.21 24.06
N GLY A 401 -9.28 -7.41 24.33
CA GLY A 401 -9.19 -6.12 25.03
C GLY A 401 -8.65 -6.17 26.48
N GLU A 402 -8.31 -7.35 27.01
CA GLU A 402 -7.70 -7.58 28.32
C GLU A 402 -6.40 -8.42 28.27
N GLY A 403 -5.81 -8.57 27.09
CA GLY A 403 -4.62 -9.42 26.89
C GLY A 403 -3.37 -8.87 27.58
N ARG A 404 -2.53 -9.79 28.05
CA ARG A 404 -1.20 -9.61 28.68
C ARG A 404 -0.27 -8.62 27.93
N TRP A 405 -0.55 -8.33 26.66
CA TRP A 405 0.30 -7.59 25.74
C TRP A 405 -0.26 -6.20 25.37
N ASN A 406 -1.42 -5.81 25.92
CA ASN A 406 -2.21 -4.65 25.52
C ASN A 406 -1.38 -3.35 25.44
N GLY A 407 -1.32 -2.76 24.25
CA GLY A 407 -0.65 -1.47 23.97
C GLY A 407 0.89 -1.51 23.94
N ARG A 408 1.54 -2.64 24.27
CA ARG A 408 3.00 -2.76 24.31
C ARG A 408 3.61 -3.35 23.04
N ILE A 409 2.82 -4.12 22.30
CA ILE A 409 3.20 -4.66 21.01
C ILE A 409 2.17 -4.23 19.96
N SER A 410 2.62 -3.86 18.79
CA SER A 410 1.77 -3.59 17.63
C SER A 410 2.43 -4.12 16.36
N VAL A 411 1.63 -4.36 15.33
CA VAL A 411 2.10 -4.84 14.03
C VAL A 411 1.98 -3.76 12.96
N PHE A 412 2.88 -3.80 11.97
CA PHE A 412 2.90 -2.86 10.88
C PHE A 412 3.38 -3.52 9.58
N GLY A 413 3.31 -2.81 8.46
CA GLY A 413 3.84 -3.26 7.17
C GLY A 413 2.95 -4.28 6.45
N MET A 414 1.72 -4.45 6.93
CA MET A 414 0.76 -5.39 6.35
C MET A 414 0.41 -4.99 4.92
N ILE A 415 0.58 -5.93 3.99
CA ILE A 415 0.36 -5.74 2.56
C ILE A 415 -1.08 -5.28 2.30
N ASP A 416 -2.05 -5.81 3.03
CA ASP A 416 -3.48 -5.49 2.90
C ASP A 416 -3.78 -3.99 3.15
N ARG A 417 -3.03 -3.37 4.06
CA ARG A 417 -3.16 -1.92 4.36
C ARG A 417 -2.37 -1.02 3.44
N LEU A 418 -1.30 -1.54 2.85
CA LEU A 418 -0.40 -0.78 1.99
C LEU A 418 -0.72 -0.92 0.50
N CYS A 419 -1.16 -2.12 0.09
CA CYS A 419 -1.47 -2.45 -1.30
C CYS A 419 -2.99 -2.37 -1.56
N ASN A 420 -3.56 -1.19 -1.45
CA ASN A 420 -4.91 -0.86 -1.86
C ASN A 420 -4.91 0.41 -2.73
N ARG A 421 -5.99 0.66 -3.43
CA ARG A 421 -6.11 1.79 -4.37
C ARG A 421 -5.76 3.13 -3.71
N GLU A 422 -6.32 3.40 -2.55
CA GLU A 422 -6.14 4.68 -1.84
C GLU A 422 -4.69 4.92 -1.44
N SER A 423 -4.04 3.90 -0.88
CA SER A 423 -2.64 3.99 -0.43
C SER A 423 -1.68 4.13 -1.60
N ILE A 424 -1.87 3.32 -2.67
CA ILE A 424 -0.92 3.28 -3.79
C ILE A 424 -1.05 4.52 -4.70
N LEU A 425 -2.25 5.09 -4.81
CA LEU A 425 -2.48 6.33 -5.54
C LEU A 425 -2.15 7.58 -4.72
N GLY A 426 -1.78 7.43 -3.44
CA GLY A 426 -1.47 8.53 -2.52
C GLY A 426 -2.68 9.42 -2.22
N GLU A 427 -3.90 8.93 -2.42
CA GLU A 427 -5.11 9.73 -2.26
C GLU A 427 -5.29 10.19 -0.81
N THR A 428 -5.03 9.31 0.15
CA THR A 428 -5.16 9.61 1.58
C THR A 428 -3.85 10.12 2.18
N LEU A 429 -2.71 9.46 1.89
CA LEU A 429 -1.42 9.79 2.49
C LEU A 429 -0.88 11.15 2.05
N ASP A 430 -1.15 11.56 0.82
CA ASP A 430 -0.66 12.81 0.25
C ASP A 430 -1.70 13.95 0.29
N LEU A 431 -2.91 13.71 0.81
CA LEU A 431 -3.98 14.71 0.80
C LEU A 431 -3.54 16.03 1.44
N LEU A 432 -2.97 15.97 2.64
CA LEU A 432 -2.51 17.16 3.35
C LEU A 432 -1.34 17.85 2.65
N ALA A 433 -0.41 17.07 2.10
CA ALA A 433 0.72 17.59 1.34
C ALA A 433 0.27 18.33 0.06
N ARG A 434 -0.69 17.76 -0.67
CA ARG A 434 -1.30 18.39 -1.86
C ARG A 434 -2.05 19.66 -1.49
N THR A 435 -2.81 19.62 -0.39
CA THR A 435 -3.55 20.78 0.13
C THR A 435 -2.59 21.91 0.50
N ALA A 436 -1.50 21.59 1.21
CA ALA A 436 -0.48 22.56 1.57
C ALA A 436 0.19 23.19 0.34
N HIS A 437 0.51 22.38 -0.67
CA HIS A 437 1.08 22.88 -1.92
C HIS A 437 0.09 23.76 -2.71
N THR A 438 -1.18 23.36 -2.81
CA THR A 438 -2.22 24.17 -3.46
C THR A 438 -2.40 25.51 -2.77
N ASP A 439 -2.36 25.54 -1.44
CA ASP A 439 -2.43 26.78 -0.66
C ASP A 439 -1.18 27.67 -0.88
N TYR A 440 -0.01 27.06 -0.94
CA TYR A 440 1.23 27.75 -1.28
C TYR A 440 1.14 28.42 -2.67
N LEU A 441 0.71 27.69 -3.69
CA LEU A 441 0.52 28.23 -5.05
C LEU A 441 -0.47 29.41 -5.05
N ARG A 442 -1.63 29.24 -4.41
CA ARG A 442 -2.66 30.29 -4.32
C ARG A 442 -2.10 31.59 -3.75
N ARG A 443 -1.28 31.51 -2.69
CA ARG A 443 -0.66 32.68 -2.07
C ARG A 443 0.37 33.33 -2.98
N LYS A 444 1.24 32.54 -3.59
CA LYS A 444 2.29 33.04 -4.47
C LYS A 444 1.72 33.73 -5.71
N LEU A 445 0.64 33.19 -6.26
CA LEU A 445 -0.11 33.84 -7.35
C LEU A 445 -0.76 35.15 -6.90
N ALA A 446 -1.29 35.22 -5.68
CA ALA A 446 -1.84 36.46 -5.10
C ALA A 446 -0.74 37.52 -4.83
N GLU A 447 0.50 37.12 -4.59
CA GLU A 447 1.69 37.99 -4.49
C GLU A 447 2.20 38.45 -5.86
N GLY A 448 1.57 38.02 -6.98
CA GLY A 448 1.95 38.42 -8.34
C GLY A 448 2.96 37.49 -9.02
N GLU A 449 3.30 36.35 -8.42
CA GLU A 449 4.14 35.35 -9.08
C GLU A 449 3.36 34.59 -10.17
N VAL A 450 4.06 34.02 -11.13
CA VAL A 450 3.44 33.31 -12.29
C VAL A 450 3.76 31.83 -12.20
N LEU A 451 2.76 30.98 -12.52
CA LEU A 451 2.95 29.53 -12.63
C LEU A 451 4.08 29.22 -13.62
N GLY A 452 4.96 28.30 -13.21
CA GLY A 452 6.11 27.87 -14.02
C GLY A 452 7.33 28.79 -13.96
N ALA A 453 7.24 29.98 -13.35
CA ALA A 453 8.38 30.89 -13.22
C ALA A 453 9.54 30.30 -12.38
N ARG A 454 9.22 29.42 -11.46
CA ARG A 454 10.18 28.67 -10.63
C ARG A 454 9.77 27.20 -10.56
N PRO A 455 10.72 26.26 -10.33
CA PRO A 455 10.41 24.82 -10.22
C PRO A 455 9.35 24.48 -9.16
N ALA A 456 9.28 25.24 -8.06
CA ALA A 456 8.28 25.08 -7.00
C ALA A 456 6.90 25.64 -7.36
N LEU A 457 6.77 26.48 -8.40
CA LEU A 457 5.51 27.10 -8.83
C LEU A 457 4.87 26.31 -9.97
N ARG A 458 4.63 25.05 -9.75
CA ARG A 458 3.94 24.13 -10.65
C ARG A 458 2.80 23.44 -9.94
N GLU A 459 1.77 23.05 -10.67
CA GLU A 459 0.72 22.22 -10.09
C GLU A 459 1.25 20.85 -9.65
N TRP A 460 0.57 20.21 -8.70
CA TRP A 460 1.04 18.96 -8.11
C TRP A 460 1.43 17.87 -9.13
N PRO A 461 0.68 17.63 -10.22
CA PRO A 461 1.07 16.63 -11.23
C PRO A 461 2.37 16.96 -11.97
N GLU A 462 2.72 18.23 -12.09
CA GLU A 462 3.90 18.73 -12.80
C GLU A 462 5.07 19.05 -11.84
N LEU A 463 4.80 19.04 -10.53
CA LEU A 463 5.78 19.37 -9.51
C LEU A 463 6.86 18.30 -9.45
N ASP A 464 8.12 18.71 -9.44
CA ASP A 464 9.24 17.78 -9.28
C ASP A 464 9.14 17.01 -7.96
N GLU A 465 9.55 15.73 -7.97
CA GLU A 465 9.42 14.85 -6.81
C GLU A 465 10.14 15.38 -5.57
N PHE A 466 11.23 16.11 -5.75
CA PHE A 466 11.93 16.81 -4.67
C PHE A 466 10.97 17.71 -3.87
N PHE A 467 10.17 18.52 -4.54
CA PHE A 467 9.22 19.41 -3.88
C PHE A 467 7.98 18.67 -3.34
N ARG A 468 7.52 17.63 -4.05
CA ARG A 468 6.43 16.77 -3.54
C ARG A 468 6.83 16.12 -2.22
N GLU A 469 8.06 15.57 -2.15
CA GLU A 469 8.57 14.94 -0.94
C GLU A 469 8.74 15.96 0.19
N SER A 470 9.18 17.18 -0.09
CA SER A 470 9.25 18.25 0.89
C SER A 470 7.88 18.58 1.51
N ASN A 471 6.84 18.67 0.66
CA ASN A 471 5.46 18.88 1.13
C ASN A 471 4.92 17.68 1.94
N ARG A 472 5.26 16.43 1.54
CA ARG A 472 4.91 15.23 2.33
C ARG A 472 5.51 15.27 3.71
N GLN A 473 6.81 15.55 3.82
CA GLN A 473 7.50 15.62 5.10
C GLN A 473 6.99 16.77 5.98
N GLN A 474 6.66 17.91 5.39
CA GLN A 474 6.03 19.02 6.11
C GLN A 474 4.67 18.59 6.69
N ALA A 475 3.84 17.93 5.89
CA ALA A 475 2.54 17.41 6.30
C ALA A 475 2.67 16.34 7.40
N ASP A 476 3.58 15.38 7.23
CA ASP A 476 3.84 14.31 8.18
C ASP A 476 4.39 14.81 9.52
N HIS A 477 5.06 15.97 9.54
CA HIS A 477 5.59 16.58 10.75
C HIS A 477 4.57 17.43 11.53
N ILE A 478 3.38 17.72 10.96
CA ILE A 478 2.33 18.49 11.65
C ILE A 478 1.91 17.83 12.97
N PRO A 479 1.64 16.52 13.05
CA PRO A 479 1.31 15.89 14.34
C PRO A 479 2.40 16.00 15.40
N VAL A 480 3.69 15.96 15.02
CA VAL A 480 4.82 16.15 15.93
C VAL A 480 4.79 17.58 16.52
N LYS A 481 4.58 18.58 15.65
CA LYS A 481 4.44 19.99 16.07
C LYS A 481 3.26 20.19 17.02
N LEU A 482 2.10 19.59 16.70
CA LEU A 482 0.91 19.71 17.55
C LEU A 482 1.17 19.14 18.95
N ARG A 483 1.78 17.94 19.05
CA ARG A 483 2.13 17.35 20.35
C ARG A 483 3.10 18.23 21.15
N ALA A 484 4.06 18.86 20.49
CA ALA A 484 5.01 19.76 21.15
C ALA A 484 4.33 20.90 21.94
N VAL A 485 3.14 21.32 21.49
CA VAL A 485 2.35 22.38 22.13
C VAL A 485 1.08 21.84 22.83
N GLY A 486 1.05 20.54 23.14
CA GLY A 486 -0.07 19.90 23.85
C GLY A 486 -1.38 19.93 23.05
N CYS A 487 -1.29 19.77 21.73
CA CYS A 487 -2.41 19.74 20.82
C CYS A 487 -2.44 18.47 19.99
N ARG A 488 -3.62 18.15 19.46
CA ARG A 488 -3.81 17.08 18.44
C ARG A 488 -4.84 17.52 17.41
N SER A 489 -4.90 16.84 16.29
CA SER A 489 -5.95 17.02 15.31
C SER A 489 -7.06 15.98 15.48
N GLU A 490 -8.31 16.38 15.26
CA GLU A 490 -9.49 15.52 15.29
C GLU A 490 -10.38 15.77 14.08
N PRO A 491 -11.07 14.75 13.55
CA PRO A 491 -12.09 14.96 12.54
C PRO A 491 -13.17 15.93 13.03
N THR A 492 -13.69 16.78 12.14
CA THR A 492 -14.79 17.69 12.44
C THR A 492 -15.84 17.65 11.35
N SER A 493 -17.11 17.65 11.75
CA SER A 493 -18.26 17.77 10.85
C SER A 493 -18.79 19.22 10.73
N SER A 494 -18.36 20.11 11.63
CA SER A 494 -18.74 21.52 11.65
C SER A 494 -17.53 22.40 11.37
N GLY A 495 -17.69 23.35 10.47
CA GLY A 495 -16.62 24.26 10.03
C GLY A 495 -15.85 24.93 11.16
N THR A 496 -14.64 25.28 10.84
CA THR A 496 -13.63 26.11 11.49
C THR A 496 -14.00 26.75 12.82
N GLY A 497 -13.71 26.07 13.93
CA GLY A 497 -13.42 26.77 15.17
C GLY A 497 -12.11 27.52 15.01
N GLY A 498 -12.08 28.83 15.26
CA GLY A 498 -10.92 29.70 15.07
C GLY A 498 -9.78 29.37 16.03
N PHE A 499 -9.04 28.30 15.77
CA PHE A 499 -7.81 27.99 16.52
C PHE A 499 -6.66 28.85 15.98
N ALA A 500 -5.93 29.49 16.91
CA ALA A 500 -4.69 30.18 16.61
C ALA A 500 -3.61 29.80 17.63
N PHE A 501 -2.38 29.63 17.15
CA PHE A 501 -1.23 29.45 18.01
C PHE A 501 -0.85 30.78 18.68
N THR A 502 -0.31 30.71 19.90
CA THR A 502 0.31 31.88 20.55
C THR A 502 1.61 32.26 19.83
N ALA A 503 2.12 33.45 20.07
CA ALA A 503 3.38 33.91 19.46
C ALA A 503 4.55 33.00 19.83
N GLU A 504 4.63 32.56 21.08
CA GLU A 504 5.66 31.64 21.60
C GLU A 504 5.55 30.26 20.94
N ALA A 505 4.31 29.76 20.77
CA ALA A 505 4.10 28.49 20.06
C ALA A 505 4.51 28.60 18.59
N VAL A 506 4.18 29.71 17.91
CA VAL A 506 4.62 29.93 16.51
C VAL A 506 6.14 29.91 16.41
N GLU A 507 6.85 30.59 17.32
CA GLU A 507 8.32 30.65 17.31
C GLU A 507 8.95 29.26 17.52
N LEU A 508 8.46 28.49 18.52
CA LEU A 508 8.92 27.13 18.79
C LEU A 508 8.68 26.21 17.60
N LEU A 509 7.48 26.23 17.04
CA LEU A 509 7.11 25.36 15.93
C LEU A 509 7.81 25.75 14.61
N ALA A 510 8.13 27.04 14.42
CA ALA A 510 8.90 27.52 13.28
C ALA A 510 10.35 27.03 13.34
N ARG A 511 10.98 27.03 14.53
CA ARG A 511 12.30 26.41 14.75
C ARG A 511 12.26 24.91 14.38
N MET A 512 11.28 24.17 14.87
CA MET A 512 11.10 22.74 14.52
C MET A 512 10.90 22.53 13.02
N GLU A 513 10.22 23.45 12.33
CA GLU A 513 10.06 23.38 10.86
C GLU A 513 11.38 23.61 10.14
N HIS A 514 12.17 24.59 10.58
CA HIS A 514 13.49 24.83 10.04
C HIS A 514 14.43 23.63 10.22
N ASP A 515 14.46 23.03 11.42
CA ASP A 515 15.25 21.82 11.70
C ASP A 515 14.85 20.67 10.78
N ARG A 516 13.55 20.44 10.60
CA ARG A 516 13.02 19.45 9.66
C ARG A 516 13.45 19.77 8.21
N TRP A 517 13.36 21.05 7.82
CA TRP A 517 13.74 21.48 6.48
C TRP A 517 15.24 21.28 6.24
N CYS A 518 16.09 21.66 7.18
CA CYS A 518 17.52 21.40 7.13
C CYS A 518 17.82 19.89 7.01
N ALA A 519 17.18 19.06 7.83
CA ALA A 519 17.34 17.61 7.78
C ALA A 519 17.01 17.03 6.42
N ARG A 520 15.94 17.52 5.77
CA ARG A 520 15.56 17.11 4.41
C ARG A 520 16.71 17.33 3.42
N TYR A 521 17.30 18.53 3.45
CA TYR A 521 18.39 18.87 2.54
C TYR A 521 19.67 18.09 2.86
N LEU A 522 20.04 17.99 4.14
CA LEU A 522 21.23 17.26 4.59
C LEU A 522 21.16 15.76 4.21
N LEU A 523 19.99 15.11 4.40
CA LEU A 523 19.79 13.71 4.01
C LEU A 523 19.93 13.49 2.51
N ASP A 524 19.62 14.48 1.69
CA ASP A 524 19.79 14.44 0.24
C ASP A 524 21.20 14.86 -0.22
N GLY A 525 22.13 15.06 0.73
CA GLY A 525 23.52 15.40 0.48
C GLY A 525 23.78 16.87 0.15
N TRP A 526 22.85 17.76 0.53
CA TRP A 526 23.09 19.21 0.48
C TRP A 526 23.96 19.67 1.63
N HIS A 527 24.66 20.77 1.43
CA HIS A 527 25.51 21.39 2.45
C HIS A 527 25.45 22.93 2.40
N LYS A 528 25.95 23.59 3.44
CA LYS A 528 25.96 25.05 3.53
C LYS A 528 26.84 25.65 2.43
N GLY A 529 26.33 26.64 1.72
CA GLY A 529 27.06 27.40 0.69
C GLY A 529 26.12 28.38 -0.04
N PRO A 530 26.65 29.16 -0.98
CA PRO A 530 25.80 29.91 -1.90
C PRO A 530 24.83 28.98 -2.61
N ARG A 531 23.65 29.50 -2.96
CA ARG A 531 22.62 28.65 -3.62
C ARG A 531 23.11 28.16 -4.97
N ASP A 532 23.29 26.84 -5.06
CA ASP A 532 23.67 26.13 -6.29
C ASP A 532 23.01 24.75 -6.26
N ASP A 533 22.06 24.53 -7.18
CA ASP A 533 21.28 23.30 -7.25
C ASP A 533 22.13 22.13 -7.82
N GLU A 534 23.17 22.40 -8.64
CA GLU A 534 24.08 21.36 -9.17
C GLU A 534 25.09 20.93 -8.09
N ALA A 535 25.69 21.89 -7.40
CA ALA A 535 26.61 21.64 -6.29
C ALA A 535 25.90 21.21 -5.01
N ARG A 536 24.57 21.23 -4.97
CA ARG A 536 23.73 20.96 -3.80
C ARG A 536 24.12 21.79 -2.58
N THR A 537 24.24 23.10 -2.76
CA THR A 537 24.51 24.04 -1.68
C THR A 537 23.32 24.97 -1.45
N HIS A 538 23.10 25.32 -0.19
CA HIS A 538 22.05 26.27 0.19
C HIS A 538 22.49 27.15 1.37
N PRO A 539 22.29 28.51 1.33
CA PRO A 539 22.73 29.41 2.37
C PRO A 539 21.97 29.25 3.70
N CYS A 540 20.71 28.79 3.64
CA CYS A 540 19.88 28.60 4.83
C CYS A 540 20.14 27.29 5.59
N LEU A 541 21.12 26.47 5.19
CA LEU A 541 21.53 25.29 5.97
C LEU A 541 22.42 25.72 7.15
N VAL A 542 21.81 26.42 8.09
CA VAL A 542 22.41 26.98 9.30
C VAL A 542 21.47 26.74 10.48
N PRO A 543 21.96 26.80 11.74
CA PRO A 543 21.10 26.80 12.91
C PRO A 543 20.07 27.94 12.88
N TRP A 544 18.95 27.76 13.56
CA TRP A 544 17.89 28.78 13.64
C TRP A 544 18.37 30.16 14.06
N GLU A 545 19.32 30.21 14.97
CA GLU A 545 19.92 31.44 15.51
C GLU A 545 20.70 32.22 14.45
N ASP A 546 21.24 31.55 13.45
CA ASP A 546 22.04 32.16 12.37
C ASP A 546 21.19 32.40 11.10
N LEU A 547 19.91 31.99 11.09
CA LEU A 547 19.04 32.17 9.94
C LEU A 547 18.59 33.63 9.82
N GLU A 548 18.61 34.18 8.61
CA GLU A 548 18.09 35.52 8.35
C GLU A 548 16.60 35.63 8.65
N GLU A 549 16.16 36.80 9.14
CA GLU A 549 14.79 37.02 9.62
C GLU A 549 13.74 36.79 8.52
N THR A 550 14.02 37.12 7.28
CA THR A 550 13.13 36.88 6.12
C THR A 550 12.81 35.40 5.91
N TYR A 551 13.78 34.53 6.17
CA TYR A 551 13.55 33.07 6.07
C TYR A 551 12.83 32.54 7.31
N ARG A 552 13.12 33.04 8.51
CA ARG A 552 12.36 32.72 9.73
C ARG A 552 10.90 33.09 9.60
N ASP A 553 10.57 34.21 8.97
CA ASP A 553 9.19 34.62 8.72
C ASP A 553 8.47 33.69 7.78
N ASN A 554 9.13 33.08 6.81
CA ASN A 554 8.53 32.04 5.98
C ASN A 554 8.12 30.81 6.79
N ASP A 555 8.98 30.34 7.72
CA ASP A 555 8.69 29.23 8.59
C ASP A 555 7.56 29.56 9.57
N ARG A 556 7.55 30.77 10.18
CA ARG A 556 6.44 31.25 11.02
C ARG A 556 5.12 31.32 10.25
N ALA A 557 5.16 31.77 8.99
CA ALA A 557 3.99 31.82 8.14
C ALA A 557 3.45 30.41 7.85
N ALA A 558 4.33 29.44 7.60
CA ALA A 558 3.94 28.03 7.40
C ALA A 558 3.23 27.46 8.64
N ILE A 559 3.71 27.79 9.85
CA ILE A 559 3.07 27.36 11.10
C ILE A 559 1.68 27.98 11.28
N ARG A 560 1.52 29.28 11.04
CA ARG A 560 0.23 29.96 11.16
C ARG A 560 -0.84 29.39 10.24
N GLN A 561 -0.46 28.70 9.17
CA GLN A 561 -1.39 28.10 8.21
C GLN A 561 -1.89 26.71 8.61
N ILE A 562 -1.21 26.01 9.53
CA ILE A 562 -1.57 24.64 9.92
C ILE A 562 -3.06 24.51 10.27
N PRO A 563 -3.69 25.39 11.07
CA PRO A 563 -5.12 25.28 11.38
C PRO A 563 -6.01 25.33 10.14
N GLY A 564 -5.71 26.23 9.21
CA GLY A 564 -6.44 26.35 7.95
C GLY A 564 -6.26 25.14 7.04
N LEU A 565 -5.04 24.59 6.94
CA LEU A 565 -4.74 23.40 6.16
C LEU A 565 -5.49 22.16 6.70
N LEU A 566 -5.51 21.99 8.02
CA LEU A 566 -6.26 20.90 8.65
C LEU A 566 -7.78 21.05 8.45
N ALA A 567 -8.29 22.27 8.51
CA ALA A 567 -9.71 22.55 8.25
C ALA A 567 -10.11 22.17 6.81
N LEU A 568 -9.24 22.40 5.82
CA LEU A 568 -9.49 22.02 4.42
C LEU A 568 -9.62 20.50 4.21
N ILE A 569 -9.06 19.70 5.10
CA ILE A 569 -9.19 18.23 5.08
C ILE A 569 -10.19 17.71 6.13
N GLY A 570 -11.05 18.57 6.67
CA GLY A 570 -12.08 18.19 7.64
C GLY A 570 -11.55 17.86 9.03
N GLN A 571 -10.40 18.43 9.42
CA GLN A 571 -9.84 18.28 10.76
C GLN A 571 -9.78 19.61 11.50
N ARG A 572 -9.84 19.55 12.83
CA ARG A 572 -9.65 20.69 13.74
C ARG A 572 -8.56 20.40 14.76
N ILE A 573 -7.92 21.43 15.25
CA ILE A 573 -6.96 21.33 16.34
C ILE A 573 -7.70 21.42 17.68
N VAL A 574 -7.38 20.49 18.59
CA VAL A 574 -7.85 20.49 19.97
C VAL A 574 -6.67 20.42 20.93
N ARG A 575 -6.78 21.08 22.08
CA ARG A 575 -5.81 20.93 23.15
C ARG A 575 -6.02 19.60 23.86
N GLU A 576 -4.94 18.89 24.15
CA GLU A 576 -5.00 17.70 25.00
C GLU A 576 -5.37 18.14 26.42
N ARG A 577 -6.38 17.49 27.00
CA ARG A 577 -6.69 17.68 28.43
C ARG A 577 -5.66 16.90 29.24
N GLU A 578 -5.03 17.54 30.22
CA GLU A 578 -4.28 16.79 31.22
C GLU A 578 -5.26 15.85 31.96
N GLU A 579 -4.89 14.59 32.13
CA GLU A 579 -5.69 13.57 32.83
C GLU A 579 -5.97 13.90 34.30
N ASN A 580 -5.45 15.03 34.83
CA ASN A 580 -5.59 15.48 36.21
C ASN A 580 -6.43 16.77 36.34
N GLY A 581 -7.54 16.91 35.63
CA GLY A 581 -8.65 17.82 36.02
C GLY A 581 -8.34 19.33 36.18
N GLU A 582 -7.12 19.82 35.99
CA GLU A 582 -6.78 21.23 36.07
C GLU A 582 -6.31 21.76 34.70
N ALA A 583 -7.03 22.75 34.20
CA ALA A 583 -6.59 23.50 33.03
C ALA A 583 -5.25 24.20 33.34
N VAL A 584 -4.18 23.80 32.64
CA VAL A 584 -2.88 24.50 32.78
C VAL A 584 -3.07 25.95 32.41
N ARG A 585 -3.01 26.83 33.38
CA ARG A 585 -2.70 28.24 33.17
C ARG A 585 -1.23 28.34 32.80
N PRO A 586 -0.84 29.13 31.79
CA PRO A 586 0.57 29.35 31.51
C PRO A 586 1.23 29.93 32.76
N ARG A 587 2.19 29.19 33.35
CA ARG A 587 3.08 29.76 34.34
C ARG A 587 3.99 30.74 33.60
N LEU A 588 3.73 32.02 33.77
CA LEU A 588 4.69 33.07 33.48
C LEU A 588 5.85 32.87 34.46
N ALA A 589 7.03 32.59 33.92
CA ALA A 589 8.27 32.61 34.69
C ALA A 589 8.54 34.06 35.12
N GLY A 590 8.65 34.26 36.43
CA GLY A 590 9.18 35.48 37.02
C GLY A 590 10.72 35.55 36.94
#